data_40da526d771a67aa820e6f9fa0adb643
#
_entry.id   40da526d771a67aa820e6f9fa0adb643
#
_cell.length_a   1.000
_cell.length_b   1.000
_cell.length_c   1.000
_cell.angle_alpha   90.00
_cell.angle_beta   90.00
_cell.angle_gamma   90.00
#
_symmetry.space_group_name_H-M   'P 1'
#
loop_
_entity.id
_entity.type
_entity.pdbx_description
1 polymer ?
#
loop_
_entity_poly.entity_id
_entity_poly.type
_entity_poly.pdbx_seq_one_letter_code
_entity_poly.pdbx_strand_id
1 'polypeptide(L)'
;MPFEVVDLFCGVGGLTCGMRQAGFNVVAGFDNDKTCEYTYSHNNNAIFHCKNIREVTAREINDCYSNGADKILVGCAPCQPFSTMSYKRFKNSSRESDGKYDLLAEFGRLIKEVQPVIVSMENVPEIQNAKVFQDFLEILRNQGYYTDGGKVVYCPDYGIPQNRHRFVLLASKLGEIHLKPPTHDRRKVTVHQFIENLPKVAA
;
A
#
# COMPACT_ATOMS: atom_id res chain seq x y z
N MET A 1 -9.23 -6.99 -20.49
CA MET A 1 -10.19 -6.21 -19.67
C MET A 1 -9.43 -5.07 -19.00
N PRO A 2 -10.05 -3.95 -18.64
CA PRO A 2 -9.33 -2.89 -17.95
C PRO A 2 -8.96 -3.34 -16.53
N PHE A 3 -7.76 -2.99 -16.10
CA PHE A 3 -7.36 -3.16 -14.70
C PHE A 3 -7.97 -2.04 -13.86
N GLU A 4 -8.62 -2.42 -12.76
CA GLU A 4 -9.14 -1.48 -11.77
C GLU A 4 -8.55 -1.76 -10.40
N VAL A 5 -8.29 -0.71 -9.64
CA VAL A 5 -7.56 -0.76 -8.37
C VAL A 5 -8.47 -0.31 -7.23
N VAL A 6 -8.46 -1.05 -6.13
CA VAL A 6 -8.95 -0.62 -4.82
C VAL A 6 -7.77 -0.52 -3.87
N ASP A 7 -7.68 0.59 -3.12
CA ASP A 7 -6.61 0.91 -2.18
C ASP A 7 -7.09 0.76 -0.73
N LEU A 8 -6.51 -0.17 0.01
CA LEU A 8 -6.79 -0.39 1.42
C LEU A 8 -5.80 0.37 2.30
N PHE A 9 -6.28 0.92 3.41
CA PHE A 9 -5.48 1.81 4.27
C PHE A 9 -4.98 3.04 3.52
N CYS A 10 -5.85 3.61 2.68
CA CYS A 10 -5.47 4.59 1.67
C CYS A 10 -5.04 5.95 2.24
N GLY A 11 -5.41 6.28 3.48
CA GLY A 11 -5.11 7.57 4.10
C GLY A 11 -5.54 8.73 3.19
N VAL A 12 -4.65 9.69 3.02
CA VAL A 12 -4.87 10.84 2.11
C VAL A 12 -4.64 10.51 0.62
N GLY A 13 -4.36 9.25 0.26
CA GLY A 13 -4.30 8.78 -1.12
C GLY A 13 -2.92 8.84 -1.78
N GLY A 14 -1.83 8.72 -1.03
CA GLY A 14 -0.48 8.74 -1.62
C GLY A 14 -0.23 7.58 -2.58
N LEU A 15 -0.60 6.34 -2.20
CA LEU A 15 -0.47 5.18 -3.08
C LEU A 15 -1.44 5.27 -4.27
N THR A 16 -2.68 5.67 -4.02
CA THR A 16 -3.68 5.93 -5.07
C THR A 16 -3.16 6.93 -6.11
N CYS A 17 -2.57 8.05 -5.68
CA CYS A 17 -1.98 9.05 -6.56
C CYS A 17 -0.87 8.44 -7.44
N GLY A 18 0.03 7.67 -6.85
CA GLY A 18 1.10 6.97 -7.58
C GLY A 18 0.56 5.97 -8.60
N MET A 19 -0.45 5.18 -8.25
CA MET A 19 -1.10 4.24 -9.17
C MET A 19 -1.77 4.96 -10.35
N ARG A 20 -2.46 6.08 -10.10
CA ARG A 20 -3.06 6.91 -11.15
C ARG A 20 -2.03 7.53 -12.09
N GLN A 21 -0.92 8.05 -11.54
CA GLN A 21 0.20 8.56 -12.34
C GLN A 21 0.83 7.47 -13.22
N ALA A 22 0.80 6.22 -12.76
CA ALA A 22 1.23 5.06 -13.54
C ALA A 22 0.20 4.59 -14.58
N GLY A 23 -0.96 5.25 -14.68
CA GLY A 23 -2.00 4.96 -15.67
C GLY A 23 -3.07 3.96 -15.22
N PHE A 24 -3.08 3.54 -13.96
CA PHE A 24 -4.11 2.66 -13.44
C PHE A 24 -5.39 3.41 -13.08
N ASN A 25 -6.54 2.77 -13.30
CA ASN A 25 -7.83 3.27 -12.84
C ASN A 25 -8.07 2.87 -11.39
N VAL A 26 -7.81 3.80 -10.44
CA VAL A 26 -8.16 3.58 -9.03
C VAL A 26 -9.59 4.00 -8.80
N VAL A 27 -10.46 3.06 -8.45
CA VAL A 27 -11.90 3.27 -8.31
C VAL A 27 -12.32 3.66 -6.90
N ALA A 28 -11.65 3.11 -5.87
CA ALA A 28 -11.97 3.39 -4.48
C ALA A 28 -10.78 3.23 -3.55
N GLY A 29 -10.88 3.86 -2.37
CA GLY A 29 -10.00 3.66 -1.23
C GLY A 29 -10.77 3.49 0.07
N PHE A 30 -10.24 2.67 0.97
CA PHE A 30 -10.81 2.39 2.30
C PHE A 30 -9.84 2.83 3.38
N ASP A 31 -10.33 3.63 4.33
CA ASP A 31 -9.59 4.01 5.54
C ASP A 31 -10.58 4.28 6.68
N ASN A 32 -10.13 4.15 7.93
CA ASN A 32 -10.97 4.44 9.09
C ASN A 32 -10.87 5.90 9.58
N ASP A 33 -9.92 6.67 9.04
CA ASP A 33 -9.75 8.08 9.39
C ASP A 33 -10.56 8.98 8.44
N LYS A 34 -11.72 9.42 8.93
CA LYS A 34 -12.60 10.32 8.18
C LYS A 34 -11.93 11.64 7.77
N THR A 35 -10.90 12.08 8.47
CA THR A 35 -10.22 13.34 8.14
C THR A 35 -9.47 13.28 6.81
N CYS A 36 -9.19 12.06 6.31
CA CYS A 36 -8.56 11.82 5.01
C CYS A 36 -9.50 12.02 3.82
N GLU A 37 -10.83 11.93 4.01
CA GLU A 37 -11.85 11.87 2.96
C GLU A 37 -11.75 13.01 1.95
N TYR A 38 -11.72 14.27 2.44
CA TYR A 38 -11.65 15.43 1.57
C TYR A 38 -10.40 15.39 0.68
N THR A 39 -9.24 15.20 1.30
CA THR A 39 -7.94 15.20 0.60
C THR A 39 -7.86 14.04 -0.40
N TYR A 40 -8.30 12.85 0.02
CA TYR A 40 -8.33 11.66 -0.83
C TYR A 40 -9.19 11.89 -2.08
N SER A 41 -10.46 12.23 -1.90
CA SER A 41 -11.43 12.35 -2.99
C SER A 41 -11.11 13.53 -3.92
N HIS A 42 -10.68 14.68 -3.35
CA HIS A 42 -10.35 15.87 -4.12
C HIS A 42 -9.14 15.67 -5.04
N ASN A 43 -8.09 14.98 -4.55
CA ASN A 43 -6.85 14.83 -5.29
C ASN A 43 -6.82 13.60 -6.22
N ASN A 44 -7.63 12.59 -5.94
CA ASN A 44 -7.50 11.31 -6.64
C ASN A 44 -8.67 10.96 -7.57
N ASN A 45 -9.76 11.72 -7.55
CA ASN A 45 -10.97 11.41 -8.33
C ASN A 45 -11.39 9.94 -8.17
N ALA A 46 -11.35 9.43 -6.94
CA ALA A 46 -11.73 8.08 -6.55
C ALA A 46 -12.62 8.14 -5.31
N ILE A 47 -13.46 7.13 -5.11
CA ILE A 47 -14.42 7.10 -4.01
C ILE A 47 -13.69 6.77 -2.70
N PHE A 48 -13.94 7.54 -1.64
CA PHE A 48 -13.45 7.26 -0.30
C PHE A 48 -14.51 6.55 0.52
N HIS A 49 -14.15 5.41 1.11
CA HIS A 49 -14.99 4.67 2.05
C HIS A 49 -14.40 4.79 3.47
N CYS A 50 -15.07 5.58 4.32
CA CYS A 50 -14.68 5.69 5.73
C CYS A 50 -15.14 4.46 6.49
N LYS A 51 -14.27 3.45 6.63
CA LYS A 51 -14.62 2.19 7.27
C LYS A 51 -13.43 1.48 7.89
N ASN A 52 -13.64 0.85 9.05
CA ASN A 52 -12.64 -0.01 9.66
C ASN A 52 -12.47 -1.28 8.81
N ILE A 53 -11.25 -1.60 8.44
CA ILE A 53 -10.94 -2.75 7.57
C ILE A 53 -11.46 -4.09 8.10
N ARG A 54 -11.57 -4.26 9.42
CA ARG A 54 -12.13 -5.45 10.05
C ARG A 54 -13.61 -5.66 9.75
N GLU A 55 -14.32 -4.58 9.40
CA GLU A 55 -15.76 -4.57 9.08
C GLU A 55 -16.00 -4.56 7.57
N VAL A 56 -14.95 -4.36 6.77
CA VAL A 56 -15.05 -4.38 5.31
C VAL A 56 -15.28 -5.80 4.83
N THR A 57 -16.30 -5.97 4.00
CA THR A 57 -16.65 -7.23 3.37
C THR A 57 -16.10 -7.31 1.95
N ALA A 58 -15.87 -8.53 1.47
CA ALA A 58 -15.50 -8.77 0.08
C ALA A 58 -16.53 -8.23 -0.92
N ARG A 59 -17.81 -8.25 -0.54
CA ARG A 59 -18.89 -7.71 -1.37
C ARG A 59 -18.73 -6.21 -1.58
N GLU A 60 -18.46 -5.44 -0.54
CA GLU A 60 -18.27 -3.99 -0.64
C GLU A 60 -17.08 -3.64 -1.53
N ILE A 61 -15.97 -4.40 -1.43
CA ILE A 61 -14.82 -4.22 -2.33
C ILE A 61 -15.19 -4.60 -3.76
N ASN A 62 -15.89 -5.73 -3.94
CA ASN A 62 -16.29 -6.19 -5.27
C ASN A 62 -17.27 -5.24 -5.96
N ASP A 63 -18.15 -4.61 -5.20
CA ASP A 63 -19.12 -3.63 -5.70
C ASP A 63 -18.45 -2.32 -6.18
N CYS A 64 -17.17 -2.07 -5.81
CA CYS A 64 -16.38 -0.95 -6.33
C CYS A 64 -15.87 -1.17 -7.76
N TYR A 65 -15.67 -2.43 -8.16
CA TYR A 65 -15.15 -2.76 -9.48
C TYR A 65 -16.25 -2.82 -10.54
N SER A 66 -15.93 -2.40 -11.74
CA SER A 66 -16.81 -2.58 -12.89
C SER A 66 -16.96 -4.05 -13.26
N ASN A 67 -18.10 -4.41 -13.84
CA ASN A 67 -18.34 -5.79 -14.29
C ASN A 67 -17.28 -6.20 -15.33
N GLY A 68 -16.59 -7.32 -15.05
CA GLY A 68 -15.57 -7.87 -15.93
C GLY A 68 -14.20 -7.19 -15.85
N ALA A 69 -13.97 -6.26 -14.92
CA ALA A 69 -12.64 -5.68 -14.70
C ALA A 69 -11.68 -6.70 -14.05
N ASP A 70 -10.41 -6.64 -14.44
CA ASP A 70 -9.33 -7.33 -13.74
C ASP A 70 -9.01 -6.58 -12.45
N LYS A 71 -9.23 -7.23 -11.30
CA LYS A 71 -9.17 -6.60 -9.98
C LYS A 71 -7.73 -6.53 -9.47
N ILE A 72 -7.30 -5.34 -9.08
CA ILE A 72 -6.05 -5.11 -8.37
C ILE A 72 -6.40 -4.64 -6.95
N LEU A 73 -5.83 -5.28 -5.95
CA LEU A 73 -5.98 -4.87 -4.56
C LEU A 73 -4.63 -4.43 -4.00
N VAL A 74 -4.54 -3.17 -3.59
CA VAL A 74 -3.30 -2.61 -3.05
C VAL A 74 -3.51 -2.15 -1.60
N GLY A 75 -2.43 -2.03 -0.82
CA GLY A 75 -2.58 -1.52 0.54
C GLY A 75 -1.27 -1.29 1.27
N CYS A 76 -1.32 -0.32 2.19
CA CYS A 76 -0.24 0.03 3.12
C CYS A 76 -0.69 -0.22 4.56
N ALA A 77 -0.84 -1.50 4.95
CA ALA A 77 -1.32 -1.85 6.28
C ALA A 77 -0.43 -1.20 7.38
N PRO A 78 -1.02 -0.48 8.36
CA PRO A 78 -0.24 0.16 9.41
C PRO A 78 0.63 -0.82 10.20
N CYS A 79 1.92 -0.52 10.29
CA CYS A 79 2.92 -1.34 10.98
C CYS A 79 3.59 -0.56 12.13
N GLN A 80 2.79 0.03 13.01
CA GLN A 80 3.29 0.89 14.09
C GLN A 80 4.23 0.17 15.09
N PRO A 81 4.09 -1.13 15.41
CA PRO A 81 5.05 -1.81 16.28
C PRO A 81 6.47 -1.90 15.71
N PHE A 82 6.64 -1.77 14.40
CA PHE A 82 7.95 -1.88 13.72
C PHE A 82 8.56 -0.54 13.32
N SER A 83 7.85 0.59 13.44
CA SER A 83 8.44 1.88 13.10
C SER A 83 9.53 2.25 14.10
N THR A 84 10.65 2.83 13.61
CA THR A 84 11.79 3.26 14.43
C THR A 84 11.39 4.26 15.54
N MET A 85 10.31 5.01 15.34
CA MET A 85 9.76 5.92 16.36
C MET A 85 9.04 5.17 17.50
N SER A 86 8.39 4.04 17.20
CA SER A 86 7.73 3.20 18.19
C SER A 86 8.72 2.28 18.91
N TYR A 87 9.83 1.90 18.28
CA TYR A 87 10.82 0.98 18.81
C TYR A 87 11.39 1.44 20.16
N LYS A 88 11.59 2.76 20.35
CA LYS A 88 12.07 3.34 21.62
C LYS A 88 11.01 3.33 22.72
N ARG A 89 9.72 3.33 22.37
CA ARG A 89 8.60 3.47 23.31
C ARG A 89 8.11 2.11 23.86
N PHE A 90 8.33 1.03 23.11
CA PHE A 90 7.77 -0.30 23.41
C PHE A 90 8.83 -1.36 23.76
N LYS A 91 9.97 -0.94 24.29
CA LYS A 91 11.07 -1.86 24.65
C LYS A 91 10.69 -2.94 25.69
N ASN A 92 9.54 -2.80 26.39
CA ASN A 92 9.11 -3.63 27.50
C ASN A 92 7.66 -4.18 27.40
N SER A 93 6.98 -4.07 26.26
CA SER A 93 5.66 -4.70 26.09
C SER A 93 5.72 -5.82 25.04
N SER A 94 4.99 -6.90 25.29
CA SER A 94 4.85 -8.00 24.34
C SER A 94 4.27 -7.45 23.02
N ARG A 95 5.07 -7.44 21.97
CA ARG A 95 4.75 -6.87 20.65
C ARG A 95 3.53 -7.52 19.97
N GLU A 96 3.11 -8.69 20.46
CA GLU A 96 2.00 -9.47 19.90
C GLU A 96 0.62 -9.02 20.36
N SER A 97 0.51 -8.18 21.39
CA SER A 97 -0.79 -7.75 21.94
C SER A 97 -1.37 -6.47 21.34
N ASP A 98 -0.67 -5.84 20.38
CA ASP A 98 -1.17 -4.63 19.76
C ASP A 98 -2.02 -5.00 18.54
N GLY A 99 -3.34 -4.81 18.61
CA GLY A 99 -4.32 -5.15 17.56
C GLY A 99 -4.03 -4.61 16.14
N LYS A 100 -2.86 -3.98 15.95
CA LYS A 100 -2.34 -3.52 14.65
C LYS A 100 -1.61 -4.61 13.86
N TYR A 101 -1.16 -5.69 14.51
CA TYR A 101 -0.68 -6.88 13.81
C TYR A 101 -1.79 -7.55 13.00
N ASP A 102 -3.03 -7.43 13.47
CA ASP A 102 -4.19 -8.03 12.82
C ASP A 102 -4.53 -7.38 11.48
N LEU A 103 -4.07 -6.12 11.21
CA LEU A 103 -4.44 -5.40 9.99
C LEU A 103 -3.82 -6.00 8.73
N LEU A 104 -2.61 -6.56 8.79
CA LEU A 104 -2.06 -7.32 7.67
C LEU A 104 -2.77 -8.67 7.49
N ALA A 105 -3.23 -9.29 8.59
CA ALA A 105 -4.05 -10.49 8.52
C ALA A 105 -5.42 -10.20 7.88
N GLU A 106 -6.03 -9.04 8.19
CA GLU A 106 -7.26 -8.58 7.55
C GLU A 106 -7.08 -8.34 6.05
N PHE A 107 -5.94 -7.76 5.64
CA PHE A 107 -5.60 -7.65 4.24
C PHE A 107 -5.53 -9.04 3.57
N GLY A 108 -4.87 -10.00 4.23
CA GLY A 108 -4.83 -11.39 3.78
C GLY A 108 -6.21 -12.05 3.69
N ARG A 109 -7.12 -11.78 4.64
CA ARG A 109 -8.52 -12.22 4.60
C ARG A 109 -9.23 -11.68 3.36
N LEU A 110 -9.13 -10.38 3.12
CA LEU A 110 -9.78 -9.74 1.97
C LEU A 110 -9.21 -10.24 0.64
N ILE A 111 -7.90 -10.52 0.54
CA ILE A 111 -7.32 -11.16 -0.66
C ILE A 111 -7.95 -12.53 -0.92
N LYS A 112 -8.14 -13.36 0.12
CA LYS A 112 -8.78 -14.69 -0.01
C LYS A 112 -10.22 -14.58 -0.49
N GLU A 113 -10.96 -13.57 -0.04
CA GLU A 113 -12.38 -13.42 -0.31
C GLU A 113 -12.65 -12.71 -1.66
N VAL A 114 -11.89 -11.66 -1.98
CA VAL A 114 -12.04 -10.84 -3.19
C VAL A 114 -11.41 -11.51 -4.41
N GLN A 115 -10.33 -12.28 -4.21
CA GLN A 115 -9.58 -12.97 -5.27
C GLN A 115 -9.07 -12.03 -6.38
N PRO A 116 -8.39 -10.91 -6.05
CA PRO A 116 -7.84 -10.03 -7.07
C PRO A 116 -6.81 -10.78 -7.93
N VAL A 117 -6.57 -10.34 -9.16
CA VAL A 117 -5.55 -10.93 -10.05
C VAL A 117 -4.14 -10.42 -9.72
N ILE A 118 -4.03 -9.22 -9.15
CA ILE A 118 -2.77 -8.62 -8.70
C ILE A 118 -2.95 -8.06 -7.29
N VAL A 119 -1.93 -8.22 -6.47
CA VAL A 119 -1.80 -7.63 -5.12
C VAL A 119 -0.51 -6.82 -5.04
N SER A 120 -0.58 -5.62 -4.46
CA SER A 120 0.61 -4.85 -4.07
C SER A 120 0.53 -4.45 -2.61
N MET A 121 1.61 -4.67 -1.87
CA MET A 121 1.70 -4.28 -0.46
C MET A 121 2.96 -3.44 -0.23
N GLU A 122 2.79 -2.31 0.45
CA GLU A 122 3.89 -1.47 0.92
C GLU A 122 3.95 -1.52 2.45
N ASN A 123 5.16 -1.51 3.00
CA ASN A 123 5.37 -1.45 4.44
C ASN A 123 6.76 -0.90 4.80
N VAL A 124 7.06 -0.85 6.11
CA VAL A 124 8.42 -0.60 6.59
C VAL A 124 9.31 -1.84 6.39
N PRO A 125 10.65 -1.67 6.20
CA PRO A 125 11.57 -2.80 5.94
C PRO A 125 11.51 -3.91 7.00
N GLU A 126 11.24 -3.57 8.24
CA GLU A 126 11.24 -4.47 9.39
C GLU A 126 10.13 -5.52 9.34
N ILE A 127 9.09 -5.31 8.50
CA ILE A 127 7.97 -6.25 8.34
C ILE A 127 8.45 -7.65 7.92
N GLN A 128 9.55 -7.74 7.16
CA GLN A 128 10.11 -9.00 6.65
C GLN A 128 10.40 -10.02 7.76
N ASN A 129 10.71 -9.54 8.97
CA ASN A 129 11.08 -10.35 10.12
C ASN A 129 9.87 -10.72 10.99
N ALA A 130 8.67 -10.27 10.64
CA ALA A 130 7.47 -10.52 11.43
C ALA A 130 6.79 -11.83 11.04
N LYS A 131 6.29 -12.57 12.05
CA LYS A 131 5.50 -13.78 11.80
C LYS A 131 4.28 -13.50 10.93
N VAL A 132 3.55 -12.42 11.20
CA VAL A 132 2.36 -12.02 10.42
C VAL A 132 2.66 -11.85 8.94
N PHE A 133 3.87 -11.44 8.57
CA PHE A 133 4.28 -11.34 7.17
C PHE A 133 4.53 -12.72 6.55
N GLN A 134 5.09 -13.66 7.30
CA GLN A 134 5.25 -15.03 6.82
C GLN A 134 3.89 -15.69 6.59
N ASP A 135 2.96 -15.49 7.53
CA ASP A 135 1.58 -15.96 7.40
C ASP A 135 0.87 -15.32 6.18
N PHE A 136 1.14 -14.03 5.91
CA PHE A 136 0.63 -13.32 4.72
C PHE A 136 1.20 -13.89 3.41
N LEU A 137 2.50 -14.20 3.36
CA LEU A 137 3.12 -14.86 2.20
C LEU A 137 2.54 -16.26 1.97
N GLU A 138 2.27 -17.02 3.03
CA GLU A 138 1.62 -18.31 2.94
C GLU A 138 0.21 -18.21 2.36
N ILE A 139 -0.55 -17.18 2.78
CA ILE A 139 -1.86 -16.89 2.18
C ILE A 139 -1.73 -16.68 0.68
N LEU A 140 -0.81 -15.82 0.23
CA LEU A 140 -0.63 -15.55 -1.20
C LEU A 140 -0.29 -16.82 -1.99
N ARG A 141 0.65 -17.63 -1.50
CA ARG A 141 1.04 -18.90 -2.14
C ARG A 141 -0.12 -19.89 -2.23
N ASN A 142 -0.86 -20.05 -1.12
CA ASN A 142 -2.01 -20.95 -1.06
C ASN A 142 -3.18 -20.50 -1.96
N GLN A 143 -3.24 -19.20 -2.30
CA GLN A 143 -4.21 -18.65 -3.24
C GLN A 143 -3.70 -18.63 -4.70
N GLY A 144 -2.54 -19.23 -4.97
CA GLY A 144 -1.97 -19.37 -6.32
C GLY A 144 -1.30 -18.12 -6.88
N TYR A 145 -0.85 -17.20 -6.03
CA TYR A 145 -0.09 -16.03 -6.48
C TYR A 145 1.40 -16.37 -6.66
N TYR A 146 1.96 -15.91 -7.77
CA TYR A 146 3.40 -15.79 -7.96
C TYR A 146 3.91 -14.54 -7.24
N THR A 147 4.97 -14.68 -6.45
CA THR A 147 5.64 -13.57 -5.76
C THR A 147 7.09 -13.94 -5.46
N ASP A 148 8.00 -12.96 -5.57
CA ASP A 148 9.40 -13.09 -5.17
C ASP A 148 9.62 -12.84 -3.66
N GLY A 149 8.52 -12.64 -2.90
CA GLY A 149 8.56 -12.36 -1.47
C GLY A 149 8.82 -10.89 -1.14
N GLY A 150 8.93 -10.03 -2.14
CA GLY A 150 9.13 -8.58 -2.01
C GLY A 150 10.57 -8.18 -1.70
N LYS A 151 10.84 -6.88 -1.74
CA LYS A 151 12.17 -6.31 -1.47
C LYS A 151 12.11 -4.90 -0.91
N VAL A 152 13.20 -4.49 -0.27
CA VAL A 152 13.38 -3.12 0.19
C VAL A 152 13.83 -2.25 -0.97
N VAL A 153 13.13 -1.14 -1.16
CA VAL A 153 13.46 -0.07 -2.12
C VAL A 153 13.88 1.19 -1.38
N TYR A 154 14.80 1.94 -1.99
CA TYR A 154 15.21 3.25 -1.51
C TYR A 154 14.58 4.32 -2.39
N CYS A 155 13.79 5.21 -1.83
CA CYS A 155 12.96 6.16 -2.58
C CYS A 155 13.73 7.01 -3.61
N PRO A 156 14.94 7.55 -3.33
CA PRO A 156 15.73 8.28 -4.32
C PRO A 156 16.13 7.47 -5.55
N ASP A 157 16.24 6.14 -5.46
CA ASP A 157 16.53 5.28 -6.63
C ASP A 157 15.39 5.29 -7.66
N TYR A 158 14.22 5.77 -7.24
CA TYR A 158 13.01 5.90 -8.07
C TYR A 158 12.58 7.36 -8.28
N GLY A 159 13.49 8.31 -8.03
CA GLY A 159 13.27 9.73 -8.30
C GLY A 159 12.51 10.47 -7.20
N ILE A 160 12.30 9.90 -6.02
CA ILE A 160 11.61 10.55 -4.90
C ILE A 160 12.66 11.19 -3.99
N PRO A 161 12.63 12.52 -3.77
CA PRO A 161 13.64 13.26 -3.00
C PRO A 161 13.44 13.10 -1.48
N GLN A 162 13.31 11.86 -1.02
CA GLN A 162 13.11 11.54 0.39
C GLN A 162 14.06 10.41 0.80
N ASN A 163 14.89 10.63 1.82
CA ASN A 163 15.71 9.59 2.41
C ASN A 163 14.83 8.59 3.17
N ARG A 164 14.26 7.63 2.42
CA ARG A 164 13.26 6.69 2.92
C ARG A 164 13.43 5.33 2.27
N HIS A 165 13.42 4.28 3.10
CA HIS A 165 13.36 2.88 2.66
C HIS A 165 11.97 2.34 2.88
N ARG A 166 11.49 1.52 1.92
CA ARG A 166 10.21 0.82 2.02
C ARG A 166 10.33 -0.59 1.51
N PHE A 167 9.62 -1.46 2.19
CA PHE A 167 9.41 -2.82 1.70
C PHE A 167 8.21 -2.82 0.75
N VAL A 168 8.40 -3.37 -0.44
CA VAL A 168 7.34 -3.50 -1.45
C VAL A 168 7.25 -4.96 -1.87
N LEU A 169 6.04 -5.50 -1.84
CA LEU A 169 5.72 -6.83 -2.33
C LEU A 169 4.72 -6.72 -3.46
N LEU A 170 4.99 -7.45 -4.53
CA LEU A 170 4.06 -7.67 -5.63
C LEU A 170 3.70 -9.15 -5.69
N ALA A 171 2.43 -9.44 -5.97
CA ALA A 171 1.96 -10.80 -6.19
C ALA A 171 0.92 -10.82 -7.31
N SER A 172 0.95 -11.86 -8.17
CA SER A 172 0.10 -11.94 -9.35
C SER A 172 -0.34 -13.37 -9.63
N LYS A 173 -1.60 -13.53 -10.08
CA LYS A 173 -2.11 -14.80 -10.64
C LYS A 173 -1.87 -14.94 -12.14
N LEU A 174 -1.42 -13.87 -12.79
CA LEU A 174 -1.22 -13.81 -14.23
C LEU A 174 0.18 -14.28 -14.66
N GLY A 175 1.05 -14.63 -13.69
CA GLY A 175 2.44 -15.01 -13.89
C GLY A 175 3.38 -14.21 -13.01
N GLU A 176 4.68 -14.35 -13.23
CA GLU A 176 5.70 -13.66 -12.46
C GLU A 176 5.62 -12.13 -12.67
N ILE A 177 5.77 -11.40 -11.57
CA ILE A 177 5.76 -9.94 -11.53
C ILE A 177 6.94 -9.46 -10.68
N HIS A 178 7.68 -8.48 -11.18
CA HIS A 178 8.85 -7.95 -10.51
C HIS A 178 8.83 -6.43 -10.45
N LEU A 179 9.39 -5.89 -9.38
CA LEU A 179 9.66 -4.46 -9.29
C LEU A 179 10.69 -4.06 -10.35
N LYS A 180 10.42 -2.95 -11.04
CA LYS A 180 11.40 -2.37 -11.98
C LYS A 180 12.71 -2.08 -11.25
N PRO A 181 13.87 -2.20 -11.94
CA PRO A 181 15.15 -1.76 -11.38
C PRO A 181 15.12 -0.24 -11.11
N PRO A 182 16.06 0.27 -10.29
CA PRO A 182 16.22 1.70 -10.08
C PRO A 182 16.25 2.49 -11.38
N THR A 183 15.51 3.60 -11.42
CA THR A 183 15.34 4.45 -12.61
C THR A 183 16.12 5.75 -12.54
N HIS A 184 16.66 6.10 -11.36
CA HIS A 184 17.35 7.37 -11.11
C HIS A 184 18.72 7.15 -10.43
N ASP A 185 19.66 8.06 -10.70
CA ASP A 185 20.86 8.20 -9.87
C ASP A 185 20.50 8.93 -8.58
N ARG A 186 20.43 8.21 -7.46
CA ARG A 186 20.04 8.74 -6.14
C ARG A 186 20.84 9.98 -5.71
N ARG A 187 22.07 10.15 -6.20
CA ARG A 187 22.93 11.30 -5.88
C ARG A 187 22.48 12.61 -6.54
N LYS A 188 21.63 12.50 -7.57
CA LYS A 188 21.10 13.63 -8.33
C LYS A 188 19.65 14.00 -7.96
N VAL A 189 19.01 13.24 -7.07
CA VAL A 189 17.63 13.48 -6.64
C VAL A 189 17.65 14.36 -5.40
N THR A 190 17.24 15.62 -5.54
CA THR A 190 17.24 16.60 -4.45
C THR A 190 15.87 17.23 -4.23
N VAL A 191 15.57 17.59 -2.99
CA VAL A 191 14.32 18.31 -2.65
C VAL A 191 14.21 19.60 -3.42
N HIS A 192 15.30 20.36 -3.58
CA HIS A 192 15.34 21.64 -4.29
C HIS A 192 14.72 21.54 -5.70
N GLN A 193 15.10 20.53 -6.48
CA GLN A 193 14.56 20.32 -7.83
C GLN A 193 13.04 20.17 -7.89
N PHE A 194 12.43 19.71 -6.80
CA PHE A 194 11.00 19.46 -6.73
C PHE A 194 10.19 20.65 -6.22
N ILE A 195 10.81 21.56 -5.46
CA ILE A 195 10.10 22.69 -4.83
C ILE A 195 10.48 24.05 -5.39
N GLU A 196 11.55 24.18 -6.19
CA GLU A 196 12.04 25.47 -6.69
C GLU A 196 11.02 26.25 -7.54
N ASN A 197 10.13 25.53 -8.21
CA ASN A 197 9.08 26.10 -9.07
C ASN A 197 7.71 26.21 -8.37
N LEU A 198 7.62 25.89 -7.08
CA LEU A 198 6.36 26.08 -6.35
C LEU A 198 6.06 27.58 -6.17
N PRO A 199 4.78 27.97 -6.19
CA PRO A 199 4.39 29.34 -5.90
C PRO A 199 4.93 29.80 -4.55
N LYS A 200 5.48 31.03 -4.50
CA LYS A 200 5.88 31.62 -3.22
C LYS A 200 4.64 31.80 -2.36
N VAL A 201 4.70 31.34 -1.12
CA VAL A 201 3.63 31.60 -0.15
C VAL A 201 3.59 33.11 0.06
N ALA A 202 2.41 33.71 -0.11
CA ALA A 202 2.21 35.11 0.26
C ALA A 202 2.45 35.26 1.76
N ALA A 203 3.28 36.25 2.11
CA ALA A 203 3.60 36.56 3.50
C ALA A 203 2.38 37.17 4.22
#